data_0ddc0333cf9e8a80de7a3205412fffd1
#
_entry.id   0ddc0333cf9e8a80de7a3205412fffd1
#
_cell.length_a   1.000
_cell.length_b   1.000
_cell.length_c   1.000
_cell.angle_alpha   90.00
_cell.angle_beta   90.00
_cell.angle_gamma   90.00
#
_symmetry.space_group_name_H-M   'P 1'
#
loop_
_entity.id
_entity.type
_entity.pdbx_description
1 polymer ?
#
loop_
_entity_poly.entity_id
_entity_poly.type
_entity_poly.pdbx_seq_one_letter_code
_entity_poly.pdbx_strand_id
1 'polypeptide(L)'
;YGLIYGHFGLPRLGLKGAAIAASSAQLVGAATCLGIFFFSRSMAAYRAVQWRLSLTRFRPLLRIGSDLAIRTGALRGSLVFATSCAARMGASVLSAHEIAFQLMLLGSDVIDGLAVAGQALVAKYLGSAQKETAFAMGKTLIRCGAVAGLIFGIAFLGAQDTIVSLFTNSTDVKLLLGAGVILWVALFQPLNGIVFVLDGLLIGAHDTRFLMWAMLIGGLGIFVPISWMALHWGWGLMGIWAGVGALMSWRLITLLYRFFSRTWSASQKQSGGMMSNPRT
;
A
#
# COMPACT_ATOMS: atom_id res chain seq x y z
N TYR A 1 5.18 -22.24 -5.33
CA TYR A 1 6.32 -22.85 -6.04
C TYR A 1 6.00 -24.28 -6.47
N GLY A 2 5.58 -25.18 -5.54
CA GLY A 2 5.33 -26.60 -5.83
C GLY A 2 4.34 -26.85 -6.96
N LEU A 3 3.16 -26.19 -6.94
CA LEU A 3 2.12 -26.32 -7.95
C LEU A 3 2.45 -25.65 -9.30
N ILE A 4 3.36 -24.68 -9.31
CA ILE A 4 3.78 -23.99 -10.54
C ILE A 4 4.80 -24.84 -11.28
N TYR A 5 5.84 -25.31 -10.58
CA TYR A 5 6.99 -25.98 -11.17
C TYR A 5 6.97 -27.50 -11.04
N GLY A 6 6.03 -28.07 -10.25
CA GLY A 6 5.90 -29.51 -10.07
C GLY A 6 6.90 -30.10 -9.08
N HIS A 7 7.26 -29.35 -8.01
CA HIS A 7 8.12 -29.84 -6.94
C HIS A 7 7.30 -30.45 -5.79
N PHE A 8 7.96 -31.20 -4.91
CA PHE A 8 7.34 -31.85 -3.74
C PHE A 8 6.26 -32.88 -4.08
N GLY A 9 6.36 -33.59 -5.25
CA GLY A 9 5.38 -34.57 -5.67
C GLY A 9 4.06 -33.99 -6.20
N LEU A 10 3.99 -32.67 -6.41
CA LEU A 10 2.81 -32.00 -6.94
C LEU A 10 2.88 -31.92 -8.48
N PRO A 11 1.72 -31.95 -9.18
CA PRO A 11 1.70 -31.86 -10.64
C PRO A 11 2.11 -30.43 -11.08
N ARG A 12 2.85 -30.35 -12.19
CA ARG A 12 3.23 -29.06 -12.80
C ARG A 12 2.02 -28.44 -13.51
N LEU A 13 1.35 -27.51 -12.86
CA LEU A 13 0.13 -26.86 -13.36
C LEU A 13 0.38 -25.46 -13.94
N GLY A 14 1.60 -24.92 -13.87
CA GLY A 14 1.95 -23.60 -14.40
C GLY A 14 1.04 -22.50 -13.85
N LEU A 15 0.41 -21.72 -14.73
CA LEU A 15 -0.48 -20.60 -14.35
C LEU A 15 -1.70 -21.05 -13.54
N LYS A 16 -2.28 -22.22 -13.87
CA LYS A 16 -3.39 -22.79 -13.07
C LYS A 16 -2.92 -23.12 -11.65
N GLY A 17 -1.67 -23.63 -11.51
CA GLY A 17 -1.06 -23.89 -10.20
C GLY A 17 -0.88 -22.64 -9.36
N ALA A 18 -0.49 -21.53 -9.98
CA ALA A 18 -0.39 -20.23 -9.30
C ALA A 18 -1.76 -19.75 -8.79
N ALA A 19 -2.80 -19.84 -9.60
CA ALA A 19 -4.16 -19.47 -9.22
C ALA A 19 -4.69 -20.31 -8.06
N ILE A 20 -4.51 -21.66 -8.13
CA ILE A 20 -4.92 -22.58 -7.06
C ILE A 20 -4.15 -22.25 -5.75
N ALA A 21 -2.84 -22.03 -5.82
CA ALA A 21 -2.02 -21.71 -4.67
C ALA A 21 -2.48 -20.40 -3.99
N ALA A 22 -2.73 -19.34 -4.77
CA ALA A 22 -3.24 -18.06 -4.26
C ALA A 22 -4.61 -18.22 -3.60
N SER A 23 -5.54 -18.93 -4.26
CA SER A 23 -6.89 -19.17 -3.71
C SER A 23 -6.83 -20.00 -2.43
N SER A 24 -5.99 -21.04 -2.39
CA SER A 24 -5.80 -21.89 -1.20
C SER A 24 -5.22 -21.10 -0.03
N ALA A 25 -4.25 -20.22 -0.27
CA ALA A 25 -3.69 -19.34 0.76
C ALA A 25 -4.75 -18.41 1.35
N GLN A 26 -5.62 -17.83 0.52
CA GLN A 26 -6.73 -17.00 0.98
C GLN A 26 -7.76 -17.79 1.81
N LEU A 27 -8.09 -19.02 1.39
CA LEU A 27 -8.99 -19.90 2.15
C LEU A 27 -8.41 -20.29 3.50
N VAL A 28 -7.12 -20.63 3.57
CA VAL A 28 -6.44 -20.92 4.84
C VAL A 28 -6.43 -19.69 5.75
N GLY A 29 -6.13 -18.50 5.21
CA GLY A 29 -6.21 -17.24 5.96
C GLY A 29 -7.61 -16.99 6.52
N ALA A 30 -8.65 -17.14 5.69
CA ALA A 30 -10.03 -16.99 6.10
C ALA A 30 -10.43 -18.01 7.18
N ALA A 31 -10.08 -19.29 7.00
CA ALA A 31 -10.35 -20.35 7.97
C ALA A 31 -9.64 -20.08 9.32
N THR A 32 -8.41 -19.57 9.30
CA THR A 32 -7.66 -19.18 10.50
C THR A 32 -8.36 -18.03 11.23
N CYS A 33 -8.78 -16.99 10.51
CA CYS A 33 -9.53 -15.87 11.10
C CYS A 33 -10.86 -16.31 11.70
N LEU A 34 -11.62 -17.16 11.00
CA LEU A 34 -12.86 -17.76 11.53
C LEU A 34 -12.58 -18.64 12.74
N GLY A 35 -11.52 -19.44 12.71
CA GLY A 35 -11.10 -20.25 13.85
C GLY A 35 -10.81 -19.38 15.09
N ILE A 36 -10.02 -18.32 14.93
CA ILE A 36 -9.75 -17.37 16.02
C ILE A 36 -11.06 -16.75 16.52
N PHE A 37 -11.95 -16.33 15.61
CA PHE A 37 -13.22 -15.74 16.01
C PHE A 37 -14.11 -16.71 16.80
N PHE A 38 -14.22 -17.97 16.39
CA PHE A 38 -15.09 -18.94 17.04
C PHE A 38 -14.48 -19.57 18.30
N PHE A 39 -13.17 -19.79 18.35
CA PHE A 39 -12.53 -20.53 19.44
C PHE A 39 -11.81 -19.63 20.46
N SER A 40 -11.47 -18.38 20.12
CA SER A 40 -10.78 -17.49 21.06
C SER A 40 -11.72 -16.96 22.15
N ARG A 41 -11.25 -17.03 23.41
CA ARG A 41 -11.94 -16.45 24.57
C ARG A 41 -12.07 -14.93 24.49
N SER A 42 -11.09 -14.25 23.89
CA SER A 42 -11.11 -12.78 23.71
C SER A 42 -12.22 -12.31 22.76
N MET A 43 -12.71 -13.19 21.87
CA MET A 43 -13.81 -12.89 20.93
C MET A 43 -15.20 -13.26 21.51
N ALA A 44 -15.28 -13.84 22.71
CA ALA A 44 -16.54 -14.29 23.29
C ALA A 44 -17.57 -13.15 23.45
N ALA A 45 -17.11 -11.97 23.88
CA ALA A 45 -17.96 -10.78 24.03
C ALA A 45 -18.60 -10.34 22.68
N TYR A 46 -17.88 -10.47 21.57
CA TYR A 46 -18.39 -10.13 20.24
C TYR A 46 -19.37 -11.17 19.71
N ARG A 47 -19.23 -12.45 20.08
CA ARG A 47 -20.17 -13.52 19.70
C ARG A 47 -21.51 -13.42 20.44
N ALA A 48 -21.49 -12.88 21.67
CA ALA A 48 -22.69 -12.73 22.50
C ALA A 48 -23.59 -11.55 22.05
N VAL A 49 -23.12 -10.69 21.13
CA VAL A 49 -23.89 -9.55 20.64
C VAL A 49 -25.01 -10.04 19.70
N GLN A 50 -26.23 -9.59 19.94
CA GLN A 50 -27.35 -9.85 19.02
C GLN A 50 -27.11 -9.14 17.68
N TRP A 51 -26.96 -9.92 16.62
CA TRP A 51 -26.73 -9.46 15.26
C TRP A 51 -28.03 -8.87 14.69
N ARG A 52 -28.25 -7.58 14.90
CA ARG A 52 -29.33 -6.85 14.24
C ARG A 52 -28.74 -6.02 13.09
N LEU A 53 -29.06 -6.40 11.86
CA LEU A 53 -28.71 -5.61 10.67
C LEU A 53 -29.52 -4.30 10.69
N SER A 54 -28.85 -3.18 10.92
CA SER A 54 -29.43 -1.84 10.86
C SER A 54 -28.76 -1.07 9.74
N LEU A 55 -29.54 -0.68 8.72
CA LEU A 55 -29.03 0.09 7.58
C LEU A 55 -28.35 1.40 8.00
N THR A 56 -28.85 2.03 9.05
CA THR A 56 -28.27 3.27 9.61
C THR A 56 -26.89 3.06 10.19
N ARG A 57 -26.62 1.91 10.80
CA ARG A 57 -25.28 1.53 11.32
C ARG A 57 -24.36 1.05 10.23
N PHE A 58 -24.88 0.58 9.10
CA PHE A 58 -24.09 0.06 7.99
C PHE A 58 -23.58 1.18 7.05
N ARG A 59 -24.32 2.29 6.96
CA ARG A 59 -23.97 3.42 6.09
C ARG A 59 -22.58 4.02 6.32
N PRO A 60 -22.10 4.24 7.56
CA PRO A 60 -20.72 4.70 7.79
C PRO A 60 -19.67 3.70 7.30
N LEU A 61 -19.88 2.40 7.47
CA LEU A 61 -18.97 1.35 6.99
C LEU A 61 -18.90 1.32 5.47
N LEU A 62 -20.04 1.44 4.80
CA LEU A 62 -20.09 1.54 3.32
C LEU A 62 -19.34 2.77 2.82
N ARG A 63 -19.45 3.91 3.51
CA ARG A 63 -18.73 5.13 3.14
C ARG A 63 -17.22 4.94 3.27
N ILE A 64 -16.74 4.41 4.39
CA ILE A 64 -15.32 4.11 4.58
C ILE A 64 -14.84 3.13 3.51
N GLY A 65 -15.60 2.06 3.27
CA GLY A 65 -15.30 1.07 2.24
C GLY A 65 -15.23 1.67 0.84
N SER A 66 -16.18 2.56 0.48
CA SER A 66 -16.18 3.23 -0.83
C SER A 66 -15.00 4.19 -0.99
N ASP A 67 -14.66 4.98 0.05
CA ASP A 67 -13.50 5.88 0.02
C ASP A 67 -12.21 5.09 -0.21
N LEU A 68 -12.03 3.96 0.49
CA LEU A 68 -10.87 3.08 0.32
C LEU A 68 -10.86 2.37 -1.03
N ALA A 69 -12.03 1.94 -1.53
CA ALA A 69 -12.14 1.31 -2.86
C ALA A 69 -11.76 2.29 -3.98
N ILE A 70 -12.26 3.52 -3.93
CA ILE A 70 -11.93 4.58 -4.90
C ILE A 70 -10.44 4.91 -4.82
N ARG A 71 -9.87 5.08 -3.61
CA ARG A 71 -8.44 5.31 -3.40
C ARG A 71 -7.59 4.20 -4.01
N THR A 72 -7.93 2.94 -3.72
CA THR A 72 -7.19 1.77 -4.22
C THR A 72 -7.35 1.64 -5.73
N GLY A 73 -8.55 1.90 -6.26
CA GLY A 73 -8.81 1.94 -7.70
C GLY A 73 -7.99 3.00 -8.42
N ALA A 74 -7.88 4.20 -7.86
CA ALA A 74 -7.06 5.27 -8.41
C ALA A 74 -5.56 4.89 -8.41
N LEU A 75 -5.06 4.30 -7.32
CA LEU A 75 -3.67 3.81 -7.24
C LEU A 75 -3.42 2.72 -8.30
N ARG A 76 -4.25 1.67 -8.33
CA ARG A 76 -4.12 0.56 -9.29
C ARG A 76 -4.25 1.04 -10.73
N GLY A 77 -5.21 1.92 -11.00
CA GLY A 77 -5.40 2.53 -12.32
C GLY A 77 -4.16 3.32 -12.77
N SER A 78 -3.56 4.10 -11.90
CA SER A 78 -2.31 4.82 -12.17
C SER A 78 -1.17 3.86 -12.50
N LEU A 79 -1.01 2.77 -11.74
CA LEU A 79 0.04 1.77 -11.97
C LEU A 79 -0.17 1.02 -13.30
N VAL A 80 -1.40 0.62 -13.61
CA VAL A 80 -1.74 0.02 -14.92
C VAL A 80 -1.46 0.98 -16.06
N PHE A 81 -1.72 2.28 -15.88
CA PHE A 81 -1.37 3.30 -16.88
C PHE A 81 0.15 3.41 -17.06
N ALA A 82 0.95 3.36 -15.99
CA ALA A 82 2.41 3.32 -16.06
C ALA A 82 2.92 2.14 -16.91
N THR A 83 2.46 0.93 -16.57
CA THR A 83 2.80 -0.30 -17.29
C THR A 83 2.37 -0.20 -18.77
N SER A 84 1.20 0.39 -19.05
CA SER A 84 0.73 0.62 -20.43
C SER A 84 1.62 1.58 -21.20
N CYS A 85 2.12 2.65 -20.55
CA CYS A 85 3.08 3.57 -21.17
C CYS A 85 4.42 2.86 -21.43
N ALA A 86 4.94 2.08 -20.47
CA ALA A 86 6.16 1.30 -20.65
C ALA A 86 6.04 0.27 -21.79
N ALA A 87 4.90 -0.39 -21.90
CA ALA A 87 4.63 -1.35 -22.99
C ALA A 87 4.66 -0.70 -24.39
N ARG A 88 4.18 0.55 -24.50
CA ARG A 88 4.23 1.31 -25.75
C ARG A 88 5.64 1.79 -26.13
N MET A 89 6.55 1.88 -25.15
CA MET A 89 7.95 2.25 -25.37
C MET A 89 8.82 1.06 -25.81
N GLY A 90 8.32 -0.17 -25.70
CA GLY A 90 8.99 -1.40 -26.16
C GLY A 90 9.15 -2.46 -25.07
N ALA A 91 9.44 -3.69 -25.52
CA ALA A 91 9.50 -4.86 -24.63
C ALA A 91 10.60 -4.76 -23.55
N SER A 92 11.79 -4.24 -23.91
CA SER A 92 12.90 -4.06 -22.98
C SER A 92 12.56 -3.04 -21.89
N VAL A 93 11.86 -1.94 -22.28
CA VAL A 93 11.41 -0.90 -21.33
C VAL A 93 10.35 -1.45 -20.38
N LEU A 94 9.39 -2.22 -20.90
CA LEU A 94 8.39 -2.90 -20.08
C LEU A 94 9.03 -3.86 -19.07
N SER A 95 9.97 -4.68 -19.53
CA SER A 95 10.67 -5.64 -18.65
C SER A 95 11.45 -4.92 -17.55
N ALA A 96 12.16 -3.85 -17.88
CA ALA A 96 12.88 -3.04 -16.90
C ALA A 96 11.92 -2.36 -15.91
N HIS A 97 10.77 -1.85 -16.40
CA HIS A 97 9.73 -1.27 -15.55
C HIS A 97 9.18 -2.28 -14.54
N GLU A 98 8.82 -3.49 -15.01
CA GLU A 98 8.27 -4.56 -14.15
C GLU A 98 9.27 -4.99 -13.07
N ILE A 99 10.56 -5.17 -13.41
CA ILE A 99 11.59 -5.51 -12.43
C ILE A 99 11.69 -4.43 -11.35
N ALA A 100 11.82 -3.16 -11.76
CA ALA A 100 11.91 -2.04 -10.84
C ALA A 100 10.65 -1.91 -9.97
N PHE A 101 9.47 -2.15 -10.55
CA PHE A 101 8.20 -2.12 -9.85
C PHE A 101 8.09 -3.24 -8.80
N GLN A 102 8.52 -4.46 -9.12
CA GLN A 102 8.55 -5.56 -8.16
C GLN A 102 9.51 -5.30 -7.00
N LEU A 103 10.66 -4.65 -7.25
CA LEU A 103 11.58 -4.22 -6.18
C LEU A 103 10.93 -3.18 -5.26
N MET A 104 10.24 -2.21 -5.85
CA MET A 104 9.50 -1.20 -5.08
C MET A 104 8.41 -1.86 -4.22
N LEU A 105 7.64 -2.82 -4.77
CA LEU A 105 6.62 -3.55 -4.03
C LEU A 105 7.21 -4.38 -2.89
N LEU A 106 8.30 -5.10 -3.12
CA LEU A 106 8.96 -5.92 -2.10
C LEU A 106 9.31 -5.09 -0.85
N GLY A 107 9.90 -3.91 -1.03
CA GLY A 107 10.17 -3.01 0.09
C GLY A 107 8.90 -2.50 0.75
N SER A 108 7.87 -2.20 -0.05
CA SER A 108 6.58 -1.70 0.44
C SER A 108 5.81 -2.74 1.25
N ASP A 109 5.78 -4.00 0.82
CA ASP A 109 5.05 -5.09 1.49
C ASP A 109 5.59 -5.36 2.91
N VAL A 110 6.91 -5.26 3.11
CA VAL A 110 7.51 -5.39 4.44
C VAL A 110 7.13 -4.21 5.34
N ILE A 111 7.13 -3.00 4.80
CA ILE A 111 6.74 -1.79 5.52
C ILE A 111 5.23 -1.77 5.82
N ASP A 112 4.42 -2.40 4.98
CA ASP A 112 2.96 -2.47 5.16
C ASP A 112 2.59 -3.21 6.47
N GLY A 113 3.38 -4.20 6.88
CA GLY A 113 3.24 -4.80 8.22
C GLY A 113 3.32 -3.77 9.36
N LEU A 114 4.23 -2.79 9.25
CA LEU A 114 4.35 -1.69 10.20
C LEU A 114 3.16 -0.72 10.11
N ALA A 115 2.67 -0.46 8.91
CA ALA A 115 1.51 0.37 8.65
C ALA A 115 0.23 -0.23 9.26
N VAL A 116 0.01 -1.55 9.11
CA VAL A 116 -1.12 -2.27 9.71
C VAL A 116 -1.06 -2.25 11.24
N ALA A 117 0.12 -2.44 11.83
CA ALA A 117 0.31 -2.29 13.28
C ALA A 117 -0.02 -0.86 13.74
N GLY A 118 0.43 0.14 13.00
CA GLY A 118 0.14 1.55 13.25
C GLY A 118 -1.35 1.87 13.15
N GLN A 119 -2.04 1.33 12.16
CA GLN A 119 -3.48 1.44 12.00
C GLN A 119 -4.24 0.94 13.25
N ALA A 120 -3.88 -0.25 13.73
CA ALA A 120 -4.51 -0.84 14.90
C ALA A 120 -4.25 -0.04 16.19
N LEU A 121 -3.01 0.41 16.40
CA LEU A 121 -2.61 1.20 17.56
C LEU A 121 -3.30 2.57 17.58
N VAL A 122 -3.32 3.28 16.46
CA VAL A 122 -4.00 4.59 16.37
C VAL A 122 -5.50 4.44 16.62
N ALA A 123 -6.14 3.45 16.00
CA ALA A 123 -7.55 3.17 16.23
C ALA A 123 -7.85 2.90 17.72
N LYS A 124 -6.99 2.10 18.40
CA LYS A 124 -7.10 1.80 19.82
C LYS A 124 -6.97 3.06 20.68
N TYR A 125 -5.91 3.85 20.50
CA TYR A 125 -5.66 5.03 21.34
C TYR A 125 -6.68 6.14 21.09
N LEU A 126 -7.13 6.33 19.86
CA LEU A 126 -8.21 7.28 19.58
C LEU A 126 -9.54 6.81 20.17
N GLY A 127 -9.85 5.51 20.10
CA GLY A 127 -11.04 4.94 20.70
C GLY A 127 -11.07 5.10 22.23
N SER A 128 -9.90 5.11 22.88
CA SER A 128 -9.76 5.40 24.33
C SER A 128 -9.54 6.90 24.66
N ALA A 129 -9.77 7.78 23.71
CA ALA A 129 -9.60 9.25 23.83
C ALA A 129 -8.17 9.73 24.13
N GLN A 130 -7.16 8.87 23.98
CA GLN A 130 -5.74 9.16 24.23
C GLN A 130 -5.04 9.74 23.00
N LYS A 131 -5.42 10.95 22.57
CA LYS A 131 -4.94 11.57 21.34
C LYS A 131 -3.44 11.85 21.33
N GLU A 132 -2.87 12.28 22.45
CA GLU A 132 -1.44 12.58 22.55
C GLU A 132 -0.59 11.30 22.44
N THR A 133 -1.06 10.21 23.03
CA THR A 133 -0.41 8.90 22.90
C THR A 133 -0.46 8.39 21.45
N ALA A 134 -1.61 8.54 20.77
CA ALA A 134 -1.75 8.21 19.36
C ALA A 134 -0.79 9.01 18.48
N PHE A 135 -0.65 10.31 18.75
CA PHE A 135 0.26 11.17 18.01
C PHE A 135 1.74 10.84 18.26
N ALA A 136 2.13 10.59 19.52
CA ALA A 136 3.50 10.20 19.88
C ALA A 136 3.88 8.86 19.22
N MET A 137 2.97 7.87 19.27
CA MET A 137 3.13 6.58 18.59
C MET A 137 3.27 6.74 17.08
N GLY A 138 2.42 7.57 16.47
CA GLY A 138 2.50 7.86 15.05
C GLY A 138 3.86 8.41 14.62
N LYS A 139 4.43 9.36 15.39
CA LYS A 139 5.79 9.88 15.13
C LYS A 139 6.86 8.79 15.20
N THR A 140 6.77 7.89 16.17
CA THR A 140 7.70 6.77 16.29
C THR A 140 7.61 5.84 15.09
N LEU A 141 6.40 5.47 14.70
CA LEU A 141 6.17 4.60 13.55
C LEU A 141 6.63 5.22 12.23
N ILE A 142 6.44 6.54 12.03
CA ILE A 142 6.97 7.26 10.87
C ILE A 142 8.50 7.16 10.81
N ARG A 143 9.19 7.33 11.95
CA ARG A 143 10.64 7.16 12.02
C ARG A 143 11.06 5.72 11.71
N CYS A 144 10.37 4.73 12.27
CA CYS A 144 10.61 3.32 11.95
C CYS A 144 10.41 3.02 10.46
N GLY A 145 9.36 3.57 9.84
CA GLY A 145 9.11 3.45 8.40
C GLY A 145 10.22 4.08 7.55
N ALA A 146 10.70 5.27 7.94
CA ALA A 146 11.82 5.93 7.27
C ALA A 146 13.12 5.11 7.36
N VAL A 147 13.43 4.57 8.55
CA VAL A 147 14.62 3.73 8.77
C VAL A 147 14.50 2.42 7.99
N ALA A 148 13.35 1.75 8.03
CA ALA A 148 13.12 0.54 7.26
C ALA A 148 13.27 0.80 5.75
N GLY A 149 12.69 1.88 5.24
CA GLY A 149 12.85 2.29 3.85
C GLY A 149 14.32 2.59 3.49
N LEU A 150 15.06 3.25 4.39
CA LEU A 150 16.49 3.51 4.19
C LEU A 150 17.30 2.21 4.11
N ILE A 151 17.03 1.25 4.99
CA ILE A 151 17.67 -0.08 4.96
C ILE A 151 17.41 -0.77 3.63
N PHE A 152 16.15 -0.78 3.13
CA PHE A 152 15.84 -1.34 1.82
C PHE A 152 16.51 -0.57 0.68
N GLY A 153 16.56 0.76 0.73
CA GLY A 153 17.24 1.57 -0.26
C GLY A 153 18.73 1.22 -0.36
N ILE A 154 19.42 1.13 0.78
CA ILE A 154 20.84 0.73 0.83
C ILE A 154 21.01 -0.71 0.33
N ALA A 155 20.13 -1.64 0.74
CA ALA A 155 20.20 -3.03 0.30
C ALA A 155 20.00 -3.15 -1.23
N PHE A 156 19.09 -2.41 -1.83
CA PHE A 156 18.87 -2.41 -3.28
C PHE A 156 20.03 -1.83 -4.06
N LEU A 157 20.70 -0.79 -3.55
CA LEU A 157 21.91 -0.24 -4.16
C LEU A 157 23.10 -1.19 -4.03
N GLY A 158 23.30 -1.77 -2.84
CA GLY A 158 24.42 -2.66 -2.59
C GLY A 158 24.30 -4.01 -3.32
N ALA A 159 23.09 -4.47 -3.61
CA ALA A 159 22.82 -5.73 -4.27
C ALA A 159 22.35 -5.58 -5.72
N GLN A 160 22.43 -4.38 -6.32
CA GLN A 160 21.81 -4.09 -7.62
C GLN A 160 22.23 -5.07 -8.72
N ASP A 161 23.53 -5.37 -8.87
CA ASP A 161 24.03 -6.25 -9.92
C ASP A 161 23.54 -7.70 -9.73
N THR A 162 23.52 -8.17 -8.47
CA THR A 162 22.98 -9.48 -8.12
C THR A 162 21.48 -9.54 -8.40
N ILE A 163 20.73 -8.54 -7.96
CA ILE A 163 19.29 -8.46 -8.18
C ILE A 163 18.99 -8.48 -9.69
N VAL A 164 19.65 -7.60 -10.46
CA VAL A 164 19.40 -7.51 -11.92
C VAL A 164 19.74 -8.83 -12.61
N SER A 165 20.83 -9.48 -12.22
CA SER A 165 21.24 -10.76 -12.82
C SER A 165 20.27 -11.92 -12.51
N LEU A 166 19.57 -11.86 -11.37
CA LEU A 166 18.53 -12.83 -11.01
C LEU A 166 17.27 -12.74 -11.88
N PHE A 167 16.94 -11.52 -12.32
CA PHE A 167 15.70 -11.27 -13.08
C PHE A 167 15.89 -11.34 -14.59
N THR A 168 17.09 -10.98 -15.09
CA THR A 168 17.30 -10.90 -16.54
C THR A 168 18.75 -11.15 -16.96
N ASN A 169 18.90 -11.81 -18.12
CA ASN A 169 20.17 -11.92 -18.83
C ASN A 169 20.29 -10.94 -20.00
N SER A 170 19.21 -10.20 -20.35
CA SER A 170 19.21 -9.24 -21.43
C SER A 170 20.08 -8.02 -21.14
N THR A 171 21.03 -7.72 -22.01
CA THR A 171 21.92 -6.57 -21.90
C THR A 171 21.15 -5.25 -21.95
N ASP A 172 20.15 -5.14 -22.80
CA ASP A 172 19.33 -3.93 -22.94
C ASP A 172 18.56 -3.61 -21.66
N VAL A 173 17.97 -4.64 -21.03
CA VAL A 173 17.24 -4.47 -19.76
C VAL A 173 18.21 -4.10 -18.63
N LYS A 174 19.40 -4.71 -18.59
CA LYS A 174 20.44 -4.36 -17.61
C LYS A 174 20.88 -2.92 -17.75
N LEU A 175 21.11 -2.45 -18.97
CA LEU A 175 21.47 -1.05 -19.25
C LEU A 175 20.38 -0.08 -18.79
N LEU A 176 19.09 -0.37 -19.09
CA LEU A 176 17.98 0.47 -18.67
C LEU A 176 17.84 0.54 -17.15
N LEU A 177 18.01 -0.57 -16.45
CA LEU A 177 17.98 -0.61 -14.98
C LEU A 177 19.19 0.12 -14.37
N GLY A 178 20.38 -0.09 -14.93
CA GLY A 178 21.63 0.60 -14.52
C GLY A 178 21.65 2.09 -14.86
N ALA A 179 20.88 2.53 -15.85
CA ALA A 179 20.77 3.95 -16.24
C ALA A 179 20.07 4.84 -15.20
N GLY A 180 19.94 4.38 -13.95
CA GLY A 180 19.45 5.16 -12.82
C GLY A 180 18.09 4.74 -12.27
N VAL A 181 17.37 3.80 -12.91
CA VAL A 181 16.04 3.37 -12.43
C VAL A 181 16.13 2.72 -11.05
N ILE A 182 17.13 1.86 -10.82
CA ILE A 182 17.34 1.25 -9.49
C ILE A 182 17.72 2.31 -8.47
N LEU A 183 18.53 3.30 -8.85
CA LEU A 183 18.85 4.44 -7.98
C LEU A 183 17.57 5.19 -7.58
N TRP A 184 16.67 5.44 -8.52
CA TRP A 184 15.38 6.05 -8.22
C TRP A 184 14.57 5.20 -7.23
N VAL A 185 14.41 3.91 -7.50
CA VAL A 185 13.71 2.99 -6.59
C VAL A 185 14.32 3.04 -5.19
N ALA A 186 15.63 2.98 -5.08
CA ALA A 186 16.35 2.98 -3.80
C ALA A 186 16.19 4.30 -3.04
N LEU A 187 16.34 5.44 -3.72
CA LEU A 187 16.21 6.78 -3.13
C LEU A 187 14.79 7.06 -2.64
N PHE A 188 13.78 6.50 -3.31
CA PHE A 188 12.39 6.69 -2.92
C PHE A 188 11.92 5.71 -1.83
N GLN A 189 12.69 4.68 -1.47
CA GLN A 189 12.29 3.74 -0.42
C GLN A 189 12.06 4.40 0.95
N PRO A 190 12.91 5.32 1.44
CA PRO A 190 12.61 6.03 2.69
C PRO A 190 11.31 6.84 2.64
N LEU A 191 11.03 7.49 1.51
CA LEU A 191 9.78 8.22 1.29
C LEU A 191 8.59 7.27 1.31
N ASN A 192 8.69 6.15 0.59
CA ASN A 192 7.69 5.10 0.56
C ASN A 192 7.41 4.59 1.98
N GLY A 193 8.45 4.32 2.77
CA GLY A 193 8.32 3.88 4.15
C GLY A 193 7.50 4.85 5.01
N ILE A 194 7.74 6.14 4.89
CA ILE A 194 6.95 7.17 5.57
C ILE A 194 5.51 7.21 5.07
N VAL A 195 5.32 7.19 3.75
CA VAL A 195 4.00 7.30 3.11
C VAL A 195 3.12 6.11 3.47
N PHE A 196 3.62 4.87 3.42
CA PHE A 196 2.84 3.68 3.77
C PHE A 196 2.44 3.66 5.24
N VAL A 197 3.35 4.04 6.14
CA VAL A 197 3.03 4.18 7.56
C VAL A 197 1.96 5.24 7.79
N LEU A 198 2.09 6.42 7.16
CA LEU A 198 1.09 7.49 7.27
C LEU A 198 -0.29 7.06 6.75
N ASP A 199 -0.33 6.30 5.65
CA ASP A 199 -1.57 5.70 5.16
C ASP A 199 -2.23 4.85 6.25
N GLY A 200 -1.48 3.94 6.86
CA GLY A 200 -1.98 3.09 7.95
C GLY A 200 -2.51 3.92 9.13
N LEU A 201 -1.75 4.93 9.59
CA LEU A 201 -2.16 5.80 10.69
C LEU A 201 -3.47 6.55 10.39
N LEU A 202 -3.62 7.11 9.18
CA LEU A 202 -4.81 7.85 8.78
C LEU A 202 -6.01 6.93 8.51
N ILE A 203 -5.80 5.71 8.02
CA ILE A 203 -6.86 4.68 7.94
C ILE A 203 -7.33 4.32 9.35
N GLY A 204 -6.40 4.10 10.30
CA GLY A 204 -6.72 3.85 11.70
C GLY A 204 -7.48 5.00 12.37
N ALA A 205 -7.24 6.23 11.93
CA ALA A 205 -7.97 7.41 12.37
C ALA A 205 -9.32 7.62 11.65
N HIS A 206 -9.71 6.75 10.71
CA HIS A 206 -10.92 6.87 9.87
C HIS A 206 -10.93 8.13 8.98
N ASP A 207 -9.78 8.69 8.63
CA ASP A 207 -9.67 9.85 7.74
C ASP A 207 -9.56 9.42 6.24
N THR A 208 -10.37 8.44 5.87
CA THR A 208 -10.34 7.77 4.56
C THR A 208 -10.70 8.70 3.41
N ARG A 209 -11.59 9.67 3.67
CA ARG A 209 -12.00 10.65 2.65
C ARG A 209 -10.83 11.56 2.22
N PHE A 210 -10.00 11.97 3.16
CA PHE A 210 -8.80 12.73 2.83
C PHE A 210 -7.82 11.90 2.00
N LEU A 211 -7.58 10.64 2.40
CA LEU A 211 -6.73 9.70 1.67
C LEU A 211 -7.23 9.47 0.24
N MET A 212 -8.54 9.33 0.05
CA MET A 212 -9.17 9.18 -1.25
C MET A 212 -8.86 10.39 -2.16
N TRP A 213 -9.11 11.61 -1.69
CA TRP A 213 -8.87 12.81 -2.49
C TRP A 213 -7.38 13.05 -2.75
N ALA A 214 -6.52 12.85 -1.75
CA ALA A 214 -5.07 12.97 -1.92
C ALA A 214 -4.56 12.01 -3.00
N MET A 215 -5.12 10.78 -3.05
CA MET A 215 -4.75 9.78 -4.06
C MET A 215 -5.31 10.10 -5.45
N LEU A 216 -6.57 10.56 -5.53
CA LEU A 216 -7.17 10.97 -6.81
C LEU A 216 -6.39 12.12 -7.45
N ILE A 217 -6.08 13.17 -6.68
CA ILE A 217 -5.32 14.31 -7.17
C ILE A 217 -3.91 13.88 -7.57
N GLY A 218 -3.23 13.11 -6.72
CA GLY A 218 -1.88 12.63 -7.00
C GLY A 218 -1.82 11.68 -8.20
N GLY A 219 -2.73 10.71 -8.27
CA GLY A 219 -2.76 9.72 -9.34
C GLY A 219 -3.20 10.31 -10.68
N LEU A 220 -4.39 10.92 -10.70
CA LEU A 220 -4.97 11.42 -11.95
C LEU A 220 -4.46 12.82 -12.33
N GLY A 221 -4.18 13.68 -11.34
CA GLY A 221 -3.78 15.06 -11.58
C GLY A 221 -2.28 15.27 -11.75
N ILE A 222 -1.43 14.40 -11.18
CA ILE A 222 0.03 14.55 -11.21
C ILE A 222 0.66 13.40 -12.01
N PHE A 223 0.44 12.16 -11.56
CA PHE A 223 1.12 11.01 -12.15
C PHE A 223 0.72 10.73 -13.59
N VAL A 224 -0.57 10.69 -13.91
CA VAL A 224 -1.06 10.40 -15.26
C VAL A 224 -0.57 11.44 -16.29
N PRO A 225 -0.66 12.76 -16.05
CA PRO A 225 -0.13 13.76 -16.95
C PRO A 225 1.39 13.63 -17.17
N ILE A 226 2.19 13.45 -16.11
CA ILE A 226 3.64 13.31 -16.23
C ILE A 226 4.00 12.05 -17.04
N SER A 227 3.35 10.92 -16.77
CA SER A 227 3.59 9.67 -17.50
C SER A 227 3.15 9.77 -18.97
N TRP A 228 2.07 10.49 -19.25
CA TRP A 228 1.61 10.76 -20.60
C TRP A 228 2.62 11.66 -21.36
N MET A 229 3.11 12.73 -20.70
CA MET A 229 4.17 13.59 -21.26
C MET A 229 5.45 12.79 -21.52
N ALA A 230 5.85 11.93 -20.60
CA ALA A 230 7.02 11.06 -20.75
C ALA A 230 6.93 10.18 -22.00
N LEU A 231 5.74 9.65 -22.32
CA LEU A 231 5.49 8.87 -23.52
C LEU A 231 5.59 9.74 -24.79
N HIS A 232 5.00 10.94 -24.80
CA HIS A 232 4.91 11.78 -26.01
C HIS A 232 6.20 12.55 -26.30
N TRP A 233 6.96 12.91 -25.28
CA TRP A 233 8.20 13.68 -25.42
C TRP A 233 9.45 12.81 -25.40
N GLY A 234 9.28 11.48 -25.34
CA GLY A 234 10.41 10.55 -25.45
C GLY A 234 11.33 10.54 -24.22
N TRP A 235 10.81 10.86 -23.01
CA TRP A 235 11.62 10.83 -21.78
C TRP A 235 11.99 9.40 -21.34
N GLY A 236 11.48 8.40 -22.05
CA GLY A 236 11.77 7.00 -21.77
C GLY A 236 11.29 6.54 -20.41
N LEU A 237 11.90 5.46 -19.91
CA LEU A 237 11.54 4.85 -18.64
C LEU A 237 11.72 5.80 -17.45
N MET A 238 12.76 6.64 -17.48
CA MET A 238 13.03 7.63 -16.42
C MET A 238 11.87 8.63 -16.25
N GLY A 239 11.20 9.01 -17.34
CA GLY A 239 10.05 9.89 -17.27
C GLY A 239 8.85 9.25 -16.54
N ILE A 240 8.60 7.95 -16.75
CA ILE A 240 7.58 7.22 -15.99
C ILE A 240 7.92 7.20 -14.51
N TRP A 241 9.19 6.91 -14.16
CA TRP A 241 9.65 6.87 -12.78
C TRP A 241 9.70 8.26 -12.13
N ALA A 242 9.93 9.31 -12.89
CA ALA A 242 9.76 10.70 -12.42
C ALA A 242 8.29 10.95 -12.03
N GLY A 243 7.33 10.43 -12.81
CA GLY A 243 5.91 10.47 -12.47
C GLY A 243 5.60 9.73 -11.16
N VAL A 244 6.16 8.53 -10.95
CA VAL A 244 6.04 7.78 -9.68
C VAL A 244 6.62 8.58 -8.53
N GLY A 245 7.81 9.18 -8.70
CA GLY A 245 8.44 10.03 -7.71
C GLY A 245 7.60 11.26 -7.35
N ALA A 246 7.02 11.92 -8.36
CA ALA A 246 6.13 13.07 -8.15
C ALA A 246 4.86 12.66 -7.37
N LEU A 247 4.25 11.51 -7.70
CA LEU A 247 3.12 10.96 -6.96
C LEU A 247 3.48 10.69 -5.49
N MET A 248 4.61 10.03 -5.24
CA MET A 248 5.04 9.70 -3.87
C MET A 248 5.41 10.96 -3.08
N SER A 249 6.04 11.95 -3.71
CA SER A 249 6.32 13.24 -3.08
C SER A 249 5.04 14.00 -2.74
N TRP A 250 4.06 14.03 -3.63
CA TRP A 250 2.74 14.61 -3.36
C TRP A 250 2.06 13.93 -2.16
N ARG A 251 2.05 12.61 -2.14
CA ARG A 251 1.51 11.85 -1.01
C ARG A 251 2.24 12.16 0.27
N LEU A 252 3.57 12.18 0.25
CA LEU A 252 4.38 12.51 1.42
C LEU A 252 3.99 13.87 2.00
N ILE A 253 3.95 14.92 1.17
CA ILE A 253 3.66 16.28 1.60
C ILE A 253 2.23 16.37 2.19
N THR A 254 1.25 15.84 1.46
CA THR A 254 -0.17 15.93 1.88
C THR A 254 -0.45 15.12 3.14
N LEU A 255 0.10 13.91 3.26
CA LEU A 255 -0.11 13.06 4.42
C LEU A 255 0.63 13.57 5.66
N LEU A 256 1.87 14.07 5.50
CA LEU A 256 2.59 14.72 6.61
C LEU A 256 1.85 15.96 7.09
N TYR A 257 1.43 16.84 6.18
CA TYR A 257 0.63 18.00 6.53
C TYR A 257 -0.62 17.61 7.32
N ARG A 258 -1.36 16.59 6.84
CA ARG A 258 -2.57 16.10 7.52
C ARG A 258 -2.27 15.53 8.90
N PHE A 259 -1.19 14.76 9.03
CA PHE A 259 -0.79 14.18 10.30
C PHE A 259 -0.37 15.24 11.33
N PHE A 260 0.51 16.18 10.95
CA PHE A 260 1.01 17.20 11.87
C PHE A 260 0.00 18.30 12.18
N SER A 261 -0.96 18.58 11.31
CA SER A 261 -2.08 19.50 11.60
C SER A 261 -3.06 18.96 12.64
N ARG A 262 -2.93 17.68 13.05
CA ARG A 262 -3.78 16.98 14.02
C ARG A 262 -5.28 16.97 13.69
N THR A 263 -5.67 17.40 12.51
CA THR A 263 -7.08 17.47 12.09
C THR A 263 -7.72 16.09 11.95
N TRP A 264 -6.91 15.03 11.69
CA TRP A 264 -7.34 13.64 11.69
C TRP A 264 -7.92 13.18 13.05
N SER A 265 -7.45 13.77 14.17
CA SER A 265 -7.94 13.42 15.51
C SER A 265 -9.31 14.07 15.85
N ALA A 266 -9.75 15.02 15.05
CA ALA A 266 -11.05 15.69 15.23
C ALA A 266 -12.19 14.98 14.46
N SER A 267 -11.86 14.21 13.43
CA SER A 267 -12.83 13.51 12.56
C SER A 267 -13.70 12.49 13.33
N GLN A 268 -13.21 11.94 14.44
CA GLN A 268 -13.97 11.01 15.27
C GLN A 268 -15.16 11.65 16.02
N LYS A 269 -15.21 12.97 16.23
CA LYS A 269 -16.37 13.59 16.89
C LYS A 269 -17.67 13.42 16.09
N GLN A 270 -17.57 13.27 14.77
CA GLN A 270 -18.76 13.06 13.91
C GLN A 270 -19.26 11.62 13.90
N SER A 271 -18.40 10.61 14.12
CA SER A 271 -18.78 9.21 14.18
C SER A 271 -19.12 8.74 15.59
N GLY A 272 -18.48 9.27 16.63
CA GLY A 272 -18.74 8.94 18.03
C GLY A 272 -20.06 9.51 18.58
N GLY A 273 -20.50 10.65 18.08
CA GLY A 273 -21.78 11.23 18.46
C GLY A 273 -23.01 10.42 18.05
N MET A 274 -22.84 9.48 17.10
CA MET A 274 -23.92 8.58 16.66
C MET A 274 -24.01 7.28 17.48
N MET A 275 -23.00 6.96 18.29
CA MET A 275 -22.98 5.76 19.14
C MET A 275 -23.32 6.03 20.60
N SER A 276 -23.38 7.30 21.03
CA SER A 276 -23.57 7.65 22.44
C SER A 276 -24.99 8.07 22.83
N ASN A 277 -26.01 7.78 22.01
CA ASN A 277 -27.40 7.95 22.45
C ASN A 277 -28.01 6.60 22.85
N PRO A 278 -28.01 6.24 24.14
CA PRO A 278 -28.64 5.00 24.63
C PRO A 278 -30.13 5.17 24.92
N ARG A 279 -30.82 6.13 24.28
CA ARG A 279 -32.27 6.33 24.45
C ARG A 279 -32.96 6.20 23.10
N THR A 280 -33.47 5.06 22.81
CA THR A 280 -34.76 4.58 22.31
C THR A 280 -34.65 3.12 21.92
#